data_72c764ef9d18e1edc9d12f9f50f3a6da
#
_entry.id   72c764ef9d18e1edc9d12f9f50f3a6da
#
_cell.length_a   1.000
_cell.length_b   1.000
_cell.length_c   1.000
_cell.angle_alpha   90.00
_cell.angle_beta   90.00
_cell.angle_gamma   90.00
#
_symmetry.space_group_name_H-M   'P 1'
#
loop_
_entity.id
_entity.type
_entity.pdbx_description
1 polymer ?
#
loop_
_entity_poly.entity_id
_entity_poly.type
_entity_poly.pdbx_seq_one_letter_code
_entity_poly.pdbx_strand_id
1 'polypeptide(L)'
;MNIGDIVYYYEHWSDSLVKAKIENIYQTELCVKQSDTDSKTKITEDVAKLKNICTVDYDGEKMYSFPGSCNRRIAELYTSAESAYNAYCIEQDKKIKKYCNEINTIEDLVKFPVNHCLNGEEYTNNEAYQAYKIKVKELVGIDL
;
A
#
# COMPACT_ATOMS: atom_id res chain seq x y z
N MET A 1 -4.83 -18.74 -9.24
CA MET A 1 -5.27 -17.73 -10.22
C MET A 1 -4.83 -18.14 -11.62
N ASN A 2 -5.70 -17.98 -12.57
CA ASN A 2 -5.49 -18.42 -13.94
C ASN A 2 -5.71 -17.28 -14.93
N ILE A 3 -5.17 -17.42 -16.15
CA ILE A 3 -5.45 -16.49 -17.25
C ILE A 3 -6.95 -16.43 -17.48
N GLY A 4 -7.49 -15.23 -17.61
CA GLY A 4 -8.92 -14.98 -17.76
C GLY A 4 -9.68 -14.70 -16.47
N ASP A 5 -9.06 -14.92 -15.31
CA ASP A 5 -9.70 -14.65 -14.03
C ASP A 5 -9.86 -13.14 -13.77
N ILE A 6 -10.95 -12.80 -13.13
CA ILE A 6 -11.19 -11.45 -12.61
C ILE A 6 -10.55 -11.33 -11.24
N VAL A 7 -9.76 -10.28 -11.05
CA VAL A 7 -9.03 -10.00 -9.82
C VAL A 7 -9.19 -8.55 -9.41
N TYR A 8 -8.85 -8.26 -8.17
CA TYR A 8 -8.92 -6.94 -7.58
C TYR A 8 -7.59 -6.60 -6.91
N TYR A 9 -7.16 -5.33 -7.03
CA TYR A 9 -5.97 -4.84 -6.36
C TYR A 9 -6.16 -3.38 -5.96
N TYR A 10 -5.35 -2.92 -5.01
CA TYR A 10 -5.37 -1.53 -4.58
C TYR A 10 -4.31 -0.74 -5.34
N GLU A 11 -4.73 0.34 -6.01
CA GLU A 11 -3.85 1.25 -6.74
C GLU A 11 -3.51 2.44 -5.86
N HIS A 12 -2.24 2.53 -5.44
CA HIS A 12 -1.79 3.55 -4.49
C HIS A 12 -1.79 4.97 -5.06
N TRP A 13 -1.49 5.12 -6.34
CA TRP A 13 -1.44 6.43 -6.98
C TRP A 13 -2.78 7.12 -7.04
N SER A 14 -3.82 6.41 -7.34
CA SER A 14 -5.19 6.92 -7.43
C SER A 14 -6.01 6.66 -6.17
N ASP A 15 -5.44 5.97 -5.18
CA ASP A 15 -6.11 5.60 -3.95
C ASP A 15 -7.43 4.88 -4.22
N SER A 16 -7.39 3.89 -5.10
CA SER A 16 -8.58 3.23 -5.64
C SER A 16 -8.45 1.72 -5.67
N LEU A 17 -9.57 1.03 -5.50
CA LEU A 17 -9.68 -0.39 -5.79
C LEU A 17 -9.92 -0.57 -7.29
N VAL A 18 -9.18 -1.47 -7.92
CA VAL A 18 -9.25 -1.71 -9.36
C VAL A 18 -9.69 -3.15 -9.61
N LYS A 19 -10.63 -3.30 -10.51
CA LYS A 19 -11.05 -4.58 -11.08
C LYS A 19 -10.31 -4.80 -12.38
N ALA A 20 -9.70 -5.95 -12.54
CA ALA A 20 -8.90 -6.28 -13.72
C ALA A 20 -9.06 -7.74 -14.12
N LYS A 21 -8.66 -8.05 -15.35
CA LYS A 21 -8.63 -9.41 -15.88
C LYS A 21 -7.20 -9.84 -16.11
N ILE A 22 -6.86 -11.06 -15.72
CA ILE A 22 -5.54 -11.63 -15.98
C ILE A 22 -5.42 -11.99 -17.47
N GLU A 23 -4.50 -11.33 -18.18
CA GLU A 23 -4.20 -11.64 -19.58
C GLU A 23 -3.08 -12.66 -19.73
N ASN A 24 -2.09 -12.63 -18.83
CA ASN A 24 -0.94 -13.53 -18.86
C ASN A 24 -0.36 -13.68 -17.47
N ILE A 25 0.33 -14.80 -17.25
CA ILE A 25 1.09 -15.07 -16.02
C ILE A 25 2.48 -15.50 -16.41
N TYR A 26 3.50 -14.89 -15.81
CA TYR A 26 4.90 -15.21 -16.06
C TYR A 26 5.70 -15.12 -14.78
N GLN A 27 6.88 -15.72 -14.78
CA GLN A 27 7.81 -15.64 -13.66
C GLN A 27 8.86 -14.57 -13.91
N THR A 28 9.20 -13.84 -12.86
CA THR A 28 10.29 -12.87 -12.88
C THR A 28 11.25 -13.11 -11.72
N GLU A 29 12.52 -12.84 -11.95
CA GLU A 29 13.52 -12.88 -10.91
C GLU A 29 13.64 -11.51 -10.23
N LEU A 30 13.59 -11.51 -8.89
CA LEU A 30 13.82 -10.33 -8.08
C LEU A 30 15.07 -10.54 -7.23
N CYS A 31 15.87 -9.48 -7.14
CA CYS A 31 16.97 -9.44 -6.17
C CYS A 31 16.49 -8.78 -4.89
N VAL A 32 16.47 -9.54 -3.81
CA VAL A 32 16.06 -9.05 -2.50
C VAL A 32 17.30 -8.90 -1.62
N LYS A 33 17.47 -7.71 -1.04
CA LYS A 33 18.54 -7.47 -0.08
C LYS A 33 18.21 -8.19 1.23
N GLN A 34 19.11 -9.07 1.67
CA GLN A 34 18.97 -9.73 2.97
C GLN A 34 19.49 -8.82 4.09
N SER A 35 18.56 -8.33 4.92
CA SER A 35 18.80 -7.57 6.15
C SER A 35 20.10 -6.70 6.12
N ASP A 36 20.89 -6.67 7.17
CA ASP A 36 22.04 -5.76 7.34
C ASP A 36 23.29 -6.15 6.55
N THR A 37 23.22 -7.14 5.68
CA THR A 37 24.35 -7.53 4.82
C THR A 37 24.12 -7.08 3.40
N ASP A 38 25.19 -6.75 2.65
CA ASP A 38 25.11 -6.38 1.24
C ASP A 38 24.81 -7.58 0.31
N SER A 39 24.58 -8.75 0.86
CA SER A 39 24.22 -9.93 0.08
C SER A 39 22.79 -9.84 -0.42
N LYS A 40 22.62 -10.08 -1.72
CA LYS A 40 21.32 -10.11 -2.40
C LYS A 40 20.96 -11.56 -2.69
N THR A 41 19.74 -11.95 -2.34
CA THR A 41 19.18 -13.24 -2.71
C THR A 41 18.27 -13.07 -3.91
N LYS A 42 18.43 -13.91 -4.94
CA LYS A 42 17.50 -13.97 -6.06
C LYS A 42 16.31 -14.83 -5.68
N ILE A 43 15.12 -14.26 -5.80
CA ILE A 43 13.86 -15.00 -5.65
C ILE A 43 13.07 -14.92 -6.94
N THR A 44 12.33 -15.99 -7.25
CA THR A 44 11.43 -16.02 -8.39
C THR A 44 10.01 -15.76 -7.90
N GLU A 45 9.33 -14.83 -8.53
CA GLU A 45 7.92 -14.52 -8.23
C GLU A 45 7.05 -14.65 -9.48
N ASP A 46 5.81 -15.06 -9.28
CA ASP A 46 4.79 -15.06 -10.31
C ASP A 46 4.18 -13.66 -10.45
N VAL A 47 4.14 -13.19 -11.69
CA VAL A 47 3.62 -11.89 -12.06
C VAL A 47 2.51 -12.06 -13.07
N ALA A 48 1.42 -11.33 -12.87
CA ALA A 48 0.32 -11.29 -13.82
C ALA A 48 0.36 -10.00 -14.64
N LYS A 49 0.19 -10.13 -15.96
CA LYS A 49 -0.17 -9.01 -16.81
C LYS A 49 -1.67 -8.84 -16.75
N LEU A 50 -2.11 -7.64 -16.38
CA LEU A 50 -3.51 -7.32 -16.14
C LEU A 50 -4.03 -6.36 -17.19
N LYS A 51 -5.27 -6.59 -17.63
CA LYS A 51 -6.07 -5.60 -18.33
C LYS A 51 -7.05 -4.99 -17.33
N ASN A 52 -6.85 -3.72 -17.03
CA ASN A 52 -7.72 -2.99 -16.11
C ASN A 52 -9.09 -2.77 -16.74
N ILE A 53 -10.15 -2.89 -15.94
CA ILE A 53 -11.53 -2.74 -16.38
C ILE A 53 -12.13 -1.45 -15.82
N CYS A 54 -12.16 -1.32 -14.50
CA CYS A 54 -12.77 -0.18 -13.83
C CYS A 54 -12.26 -0.06 -12.38
N THR A 55 -12.49 1.08 -11.78
CA THR A 55 -12.43 1.19 -10.32
C THR A 55 -13.74 0.70 -9.72
N VAL A 56 -13.68 0.19 -8.51
CA VAL A 56 -14.84 -0.33 -7.80
C VAL A 56 -14.89 0.21 -6.38
N ASP A 57 -16.06 0.16 -5.78
CA ASP A 57 -16.22 0.43 -4.37
C ASP A 57 -15.91 -0.83 -3.54
N TYR A 58 -16.09 -0.73 -2.23
CA TYR A 58 -15.84 -1.82 -1.30
C TYR A 58 -16.69 -3.09 -1.61
N ASP A 59 -17.89 -2.92 -2.15
CA ASP A 59 -18.78 -4.01 -2.51
C ASP A 59 -18.47 -4.59 -3.90
N GLY A 60 -17.53 -4.01 -4.62
CA GLY A 60 -17.16 -4.43 -5.96
C GLY A 60 -17.98 -3.79 -7.07
N GLU A 61 -18.82 -2.81 -6.75
CA GLU A 61 -19.64 -2.09 -7.72
C GLU A 61 -18.80 -1.10 -8.52
N LYS A 62 -19.00 -1.05 -9.82
CA LYS A 62 -18.27 -0.15 -10.72
C LYS A 62 -18.45 1.31 -10.35
N MET A 63 -17.34 2.03 -10.23
CA MET A 63 -17.33 3.48 -10.01
C MET A 63 -16.96 4.23 -11.29
N TYR A 64 -15.75 4.02 -11.79
CA TYR A 64 -15.23 4.72 -12.97
C TYR A 64 -14.52 3.75 -13.90
N SER A 65 -14.56 4.05 -15.20
CA SER A 65 -13.75 3.34 -16.17
C SER A 65 -12.25 3.58 -15.87
N PHE A 66 -11.47 2.52 -15.91
CA PHE A 66 -10.03 2.57 -15.62
C PHE A 66 -9.30 1.72 -16.66
N PRO A 67 -9.15 2.23 -17.89
CA PRO A 67 -8.52 1.47 -18.97
C PRO A 67 -7.00 1.38 -18.79
N GLY A 68 -6.40 0.43 -19.48
CA GLY A 68 -4.96 0.27 -19.50
C GLY A 68 -4.52 -1.12 -19.07
N SER A 69 -3.22 -1.33 -19.11
CA SER A 69 -2.58 -2.58 -18.71
C SER A 69 -1.50 -2.30 -17.67
N CYS A 70 -1.32 -3.23 -16.76
CA CYS A 70 -0.25 -3.17 -15.80
C CYS A 70 0.23 -4.57 -15.44
N ASN A 71 1.34 -4.62 -14.71
CA ASN A 71 1.87 -5.86 -14.18
C ASN A 71 1.84 -5.80 -12.66
N ARG A 72 1.34 -6.85 -12.03
CA ARG A 72 1.27 -6.97 -10.57
C ARG A 72 1.70 -8.36 -10.15
N ARG A 73 2.36 -8.47 -9.03
CA ARG A 73 2.68 -9.78 -8.45
C ARG A 73 1.39 -10.49 -8.06
N ILE A 74 1.30 -11.79 -8.29
CA ILE A 74 0.12 -12.59 -7.92
C ILE A 74 -0.22 -12.41 -6.44
N ALA A 75 0.79 -12.26 -5.57
CA ALA A 75 0.60 -12.05 -4.14
C ALA A 75 -0.16 -10.73 -3.80
N GLU A 76 -0.22 -9.78 -4.72
CA GLU A 76 -0.92 -8.50 -4.55
C GLU A 76 -2.35 -8.53 -5.08
N LEU A 77 -2.80 -9.67 -5.63
CA LEU A 77 -4.10 -9.81 -6.26
C LEU A 77 -5.08 -10.56 -5.36
N TYR A 78 -6.33 -10.17 -5.40
CA TYR A 78 -7.39 -10.71 -4.56
C TYR A 78 -8.59 -11.09 -5.42
N THR A 79 -9.40 -12.00 -4.90
CA THR A 79 -10.59 -12.49 -5.62
C THR A 79 -11.82 -11.61 -5.40
N SER A 80 -11.76 -10.67 -4.46
CA SER A 80 -12.85 -9.71 -4.19
C SER A 80 -12.30 -8.33 -3.85
N ALA A 81 -13.11 -7.31 -4.07
CA ALA A 81 -12.79 -5.93 -3.70
C ALA A 81 -12.64 -5.79 -2.18
N GLU A 82 -13.49 -6.45 -1.41
CA GLU A 82 -13.43 -6.45 0.05
C GLU A 82 -12.09 -6.98 0.55
N SER A 83 -11.63 -8.13 0.04
CA SER A 83 -10.34 -8.72 0.42
C SER A 83 -9.17 -7.82 0.08
N ALA A 84 -9.19 -7.19 -1.10
CA ALA A 84 -8.16 -6.25 -1.51
C ALA A 84 -8.10 -5.02 -0.60
N TYR A 85 -9.25 -4.47 -0.25
CA TYR A 85 -9.35 -3.31 0.65
C TYR A 85 -8.89 -3.65 2.07
N ASN A 86 -9.31 -4.79 2.60
CA ASN A 86 -8.91 -5.24 3.93
C ASN A 86 -7.40 -5.46 4.04
N ALA A 87 -6.79 -6.05 3.01
CA ALA A 87 -5.34 -6.22 2.95
C ALA A 87 -4.61 -4.88 2.94
N TYR A 88 -5.12 -3.91 2.19
CA TYR A 88 -4.59 -2.55 2.17
C TYR A 88 -4.66 -1.90 3.56
N CYS A 89 -5.80 -2.01 4.26
CA CYS A 89 -5.96 -1.46 5.60
C CYS A 89 -4.97 -2.07 6.59
N ILE A 90 -4.75 -3.38 6.53
CA ILE A 90 -3.79 -4.08 7.39
C ILE A 90 -2.37 -3.56 7.14
N GLU A 91 -1.97 -3.39 5.90
CA GLU A 91 -0.66 -2.84 5.54
C GLU A 91 -0.49 -1.40 6.02
N GLN A 92 -1.53 -0.58 5.88
CA GLN A 92 -1.55 0.79 6.36
C GLN A 92 -1.37 0.87 7.88
N ASP A 93 -2.11 0.03 8.62
CA ASP A 93 -2.02 -0.04 10.08
C ASP A 93 -0.62 -0.45 10.55
N LYS A 94 0.01 -1.39 9.86
CA LYS A 94 1.40 -1.78 10.16
C LYS A 94 2.38 -0.63 9.99
N LYS A 95 2.24 0.16 8.92
CA LYS A 95 3.08 1.32 8.67
C LYS A 95 2.87 2.40 9.73
N ILE A 96 1.62 2.67 10.09
CA ILE A 96 1.29 3.65 11.13
C ILE A 96 1.90 3.24 12.47
N LYS A 97 1.78 1.97 12.86
CA LYS A 97 2.39 1.44 14.09
C LYS A 97 3.91 1.55 14.08
N LYS A 98 4.53 1.27 12.95
CA LYS A 98 5.98 1.42 12.79
C LYS A 98 6.42 2.86 13.05
N TYR A 99 5.72 3.83 12.46
CA TYR A 99 6.02 5.25 12.71
C TYR A 99 5.73 5.67 14.14
N CYS A 100 4.65 5.17 14.76
CA CYS A 100 4.35 5.43 16.16
C CYS A 100 5.49 4.98 17.08
N ASN A 101 6.15 3.86 16.76
CA ASN A 101 7.28 3.35 17.56
C ASN A 101 8.53 4.26 17.50
N GLU A 102 8.62 5.15 16.54
CA GLU A 102 9.70 6.14 16.46
C GLU A 102 9.51 7.33 17.42
N ILE A 103 8.30 7.52 17.95
CA ILE A 103 7.94 8.68 18.77
C ILE A 103 7.65 8.21 20.19
N ASN A 104 8.62 8.35 21.08
CA ASN A 104 8.49 7.93 22.48
C ASN A 104 8.49 9.12 23.45
N THR A 105 9.01 10.28 23.05
CA THR A 105 9.16 11.47 23.86
C THR A 105 8.64 12.70 23.11
N ILE A 106 8.45 13.81 23.82
CA ILE A 106 8.08 15.09 23.20
C ILE A 106 9.20 15.57 22.25
N GLU A 107 10.46 15.30 22.57
CA GLU A 107 11.58 15.62 21.70
C GLU A 107 11.48 14.87 20.37
N ASP A 108 11.18 13.57 20.42
CA ASP A 108 10.93 12.77 19.19
C ASP A 108 9.77 13.36 18.39
N LEU A 109 8.70 13.77 19.06
CA LEU A 109 7.52 14.36 18.44
C LEU A 109 7.85 15.65 17.68
N VAL A 110 8.72 16.50 18.25
CA VAL A 110 9.15 17.75 17.61
C VAL A 110 10.00 17.50 16.37
N LYS A 111 10.85 16.49 16.41
CA LYS A 111 11.75 16.13 15.31
C LYS A 111 11.04 15.36 14.18
N PHE A 112 9.99 14.66 14.49
CA PHE A 112 9.33 13.74 13.55
C PHE A 112 8.84 14.41 12.25
N PRO A 113 8.15 15.58 12.28
CA PRO A 113 7.72 16.24 11.05
C PRO A 113 8.88 16.62 10.14
N VAL A 114 10.00 17.04 10.68
CA VAL A 114 11.19 17.39 9.90
C VAL A 114 11.83 16.14 9.29
N ASN A 115 11.98 15.08 10.09
CA ASN A 115 12.59 13.82 9.63
C ASN A 115 11.77 13.14 8.53
N HIS A 116 10.46 13.31 8.51
CA HIS A 116 9.55 12.69 7.54
C HIS A 116 8.93 13.69 6.56
N CYS A 117 9.45 14.91 6.51
CA CYS A 117 8.99 15.96 5.57
C CYS A 117 7.49 16.26 5.67
N LEU A 118 6.94 16.25 6.87
CA LEU A 118 5.53 16.57 7.11
C LEU A 118 5.35 18.09 7.17
N ASN A 119 5.10 18.71 6.03
CA ASN A 119 4.98 20.18 5.91
C ASN A 119 3.55 20.67 5.71
N GLY A 120 2.55 19.80 5.94
CA GLY A 120 1.14 20.13 5.80
C GLY A 120 0.59 20.07 4.38
N GLU A 121 1.36 19.63 3.40
CA GLU A 121 0.89 19.43 2.03
C GLU A 121 0.25 18.06 1.86
N GLU A 122 -0.72 17.96 0.94
CA GLU A 122 -1.51 16.75 0.68
C GLU A 122 -0.69 15.54 0.21
N TYR A 123 0.51 15.77 -0.27
CA TYR A 123 1.38 14.73 -0.84
C TYR A 123 2.36 14.13 0.16
N THR A 124 2.27 14.53 1.41
CA THR A 124 3.14 13.98 2.44
C THR A 124 2.71 12.56 2.81
N ASN A 125 3.65 11.79 3.34
CA ASN A 125 3.44 10.43 3.78
C ASN A 125 2.25 10.35 4.77
N ASN A 126 1.11 9.86 4.30
CA ASN A 126 -0.13 9.85 5.06
C ASN A 126 -0.03 8.99 6.32
N GLU A 127 0.64 7.85 6.25
CA GLU A 127 0.81 6.95 7.39
C GLU A 127 1.67 7.61 8.49
N ALA A 128 2.73 8.32 8.10
CA ALA A 128 3.54 9.09 9.03
C ALA A 128 2.73 10.22 9.68
N TYR A 129 1.92 10.93 8.89
CA TYR A 129 1.06 11.99 9.42
C TYR A 129 0.01 11.46 10.40
N GLN A 130 -0.61 10.32 10.11
CA GLN A 130 -1.56 9.67 11.00
C GLN A 130 -0.88 9.26 12.32
N ALA A 131 0.31 8.70 12.25
CA ALA A 131 1.10 8.36 13.43
C ALA A 131 1.44 9.60 14.27
N TYR A 132 1.82 10.68 13.61
CA TYR A 132 2.09 11.97 14.26
C TYR A 132 0.87 12.47 15.03
N LYS A 133 -0.31 12.48 14.42
CA LYS A 133 -1.56 12.89 15.08
C LYS A 133 -1.87 12.05 16.32
N ILE A 134 -1.71 10.72 16.20
CA ILE A 134 -1.94 9.80 17.33
C ILE A 134 -1.01 10.15 18.49
N LYS A 135 0.26 10.39 18.21
CA LYS A 135 1.25 10.69 19.25
C LYS A 135 1.11 12.09 19.85
N VAL A 136 0.66 13.07 19.07
CA VAL A 136 0.32 14.39 19.60
C VAL A 136 -0.80 14.28 20.63
N LYS A 137 -1.84 13.53 20.34
CA LYS A 137 -2.93 13.28 21.26
C LYS A 137 -2.45 12.55 22.52
N GLU A 138 -1.64 11.53 22.36
CA GLU A 138 -1.14 10.69 23.46
C GLU A 138 -0.18 11.44 24.39
N LEU A 139 0.76 12.20 23.84
CA LEU A 139 1.82 12.87 24.61
C LEU A 139 1.47 14.29 25.06
N VAL A 140 0.64 15.00 24.32
CA VAL A 140 0.31 16.42 24.54
C VAL A 140 -1.17 16.62 24.88
N GLY A 141 -2.05 15.71 24.48
CA GLY A 141 -3.48 15.78 24.74
C GLY A 141 -4.26 16.70 23.79
N ILE A 142 -3.68 17.02 22.61
CA ILE A 142 -4.31 17.87 21.60
C ILE A 142 -4.79 17.01 20.43
N ASP A 143 -6.03 17.22 19.99
CA ASP A 143 -6.57 16.64 18.75
C ASP A 143 -6.22 17.53 17.57
N LEU A 144 -5.56 16.95 16.57
CA LEU A 144 -5.24 17.64 15.33
C LEU A 144 -6.27 17.37 14.24
#